data_f21ca2efe3a128cc196f38de56f7f8cd
#
_entry.id   f21ca2efe3a128cc196f38de56f7f8cd
#
_cell.length_a   1.000
_cell.length_b   1.000
_cell.length_c   1.000
_cell.angle_alpha   90.00
_cell.angle_beta   90.00
_cell.angle_gamma   90.00
#
_symmetry.space_group_name_H-M   'P 1'
#
loop_
_entity.id
_entity.type
_entity.pdbx_description
1 polymer ?
#
loop_
_entity_poly.entity_id
_entity_poly.type
_entity_poly.pdbx_seq_one_letter_code
_entity_poly.pdbx_strand_id
1 'polypeptide(L)'
;MTPTFTLGLDYGTNSVRCLIVRTGDGKEVGSCVVNYPSGQQGVLLDPKDHHLARQHPGDYLFGLERSVRGALAQAKKQRGFSVARVIGLGVDTTGSSPLPVDLNNVPLAMSREWKKNLHAQ
;
A
#
# COMPACT_ATOMS: atom_id res chain seq x y z
N MET A 1 -26.68 -14.41 -11.87
CA MET A 1 -26.40 -13.35 -10.89
C MET A 1 -25.19 -12.56 -11.35
N THR A 2 -25.27 -11.26 -11.21
CA THR A 2 -24.19 -10.35 -11.62
C THR A 2 -23.04 -10.44 -10.59
N PRO A 3 -21.80 -10.74 -10.98
CA PRO A 3 -20.71 -10.91 -10.03
C PRO A 3 -20.32 -9.58 -9.37
N THR A 4 -20.01 -9.64 -8.09
CA THR A 4 -19.42 -8.55 -7.30
C THR A 4 -18.00 -8.90 -6.89
N PHE A 5 -17.22 -7.90 -6.52
CA PHE A 5 -15.80 -8.02 -6.23
C PHE A 5 -15.42 -7.26 -4.97
N THR A 6 -14.34 -7.69 -4.34
CA THR A 6 -13.69 -6.96 -3.25
C THR A 6 -12.23 -6.73 -3.59
N LEU A 7 -11.66 -5.68 -3.02
CA LEU A 7 -10.27 -5.31 -3.17
C LEU A 7 -9.58 -5.43 -1.82
N GLY A 8 -8.47 -6.13 -1.76
CA GLY A 8 -7.60 -6.22 -0.59
C GLY A 8 -6.27 -5.54 -0.84
N LEU A 9 -5.80 -4.80 0.16
CA LEU A 9 -4.47 -4.21 0.20
C LEU A 9 -3.69 -4.85 1.34
N ASP A 10 -2.54 -5.40 1.02
CA ASP A 10 -1.61 -6.01 1.97
C ASP A 10 -0.30 -5.23 1.96
N TYR A 11 -0.12 -4.40 3.00
CA TYR A 11 1.08 -3.60 3.19
C TYR A 11 2.13 -4.37 3.99
N GLY A 12 3.15 -4.85 3.28
CA GLY A 12 4.30 -5.49 3.90
C GLY A 12 5.44 -4.50 4.22
N THR A 13 6.57 -5.04 4.63
CA THR A 13 7.77 -4.25 4.94
C THR A 13 8.41 -3.65 3.70
N ASN A 14 8.40 -4.37 2.58
CA ASN A 14 9.14 -4.00 1.37
C ASN A 14 8.24 -3.65 0.19
N SER A 15 6.96 -3.99 0.28
CA SER A 15 6.02 -3.86 -0.83
C SER A 15 4.58 -3.80 -0.33
N VAL A 16 3.69 -3.38 -1.20
CA VAL A 16 2.25 -3.54 -1.04
C VAL A 16 1.70 -4.39 -2.19
N ARG A 17 0.76 -5.27 -1.87
CA ARG A 17 -0.01 -6.06 -2.83
C ARG A 17 -1.45 -5.58 -2.87
N CYS A 18 -1.99 -5.37 -4.07
CA CYS A 18 -3.42 -5.26 -4.29
C CYS A 18 -3.94 -6.56 -4.90
N LEU A 19 -5.03 -7.08 -4.35
CA LEU A 19 -5.72 -8.28 -4.80
C LEU A 19 -7.18 -7.96 -5.06
N ILE A 20 -7.72 -8.38 -6.21
CA ILE A 20 -9.15 -8.25 -6.52
C ILE A 20 -9.74 -9.66 -6.62
N VAL A 21 -10.77 -9.90 -5.82
CA VAL A 21 -11.40 -11.21 -5.67
C VAL A 21 -12.88 -11.12 -5.99
N ARG A 22 -13.37 -12.10 -6.74
CA ARG A 22 -14.81 -12.28 -6.96
C ARG A 22 -15.47 -12.88 -5.71
N THR A 23 -16.49 -12.20 -5.19
CA THR A 23 -17.07 -12.56 -3.88
C THR A 23 -17.83 -13.89 -3.86
N GLY A 24 -18.36 -14.31 -5.02
CA GLY A 24 -19.20 -15.51 -5.10
C GLY A 24 -18.44 -16.83 -4.98
N ASP A 25 -17.15 -16.87 -5.34
CA ASP A 25 -16.36 -18.10 -5.37
C ASP A 25 -14.91 -17.92 -4.89
N GLY A 26 -14.55 -16.71 -4.44
CA GLY A 26 -13.19 -16.42 -3.99
C GLY A 26 -12.14 -16.37 -5.10
N LYS A 27 -12.55 -16.37 -6.36
CA LYS A 27 -11.62 -16.35 -7.50
C LYS A 27 -10.88 -15.03 -7.58
N GLU A 28 -9.55 -15.09 -7.58
CA GLU A 28 -8.69 -13.95 -7.88
C GLU A 28 -8.86 -13.55 -9.35
N VAL A 29 -9.15 -12.28 -9.59
CA VAL A 29 -9.37 -11.73 -10.95
C VAL A 29 -8.33 -10.69 -11.33
N GLY A 30 -7.59 -10.17 -10.38
CA GLY A 30 -6.48 -9.25 -10.63
C GLY A 30 -5.60 -9.10 -9.41
N SER A 31 -4.30 -8.98 -9.62
CA SER A 31 -3.35 -8.66 -8.56
C SER A 31 -2.17 -7.84 -9.08
N CYS A 32 -1.54 -7.09 -8.18
CA CYS A 32 -0.35 -6.34 -8.49
C CYS A 32 0.45 -6.09 -7.21
N VAL A 33 1.75 -6.38 -7.27
CA VAL A 33 2.71 -6.08 -6.19
C VAL A 33 3.55 -4.89 -6.61
N VAL A 34 3.74 -3.94 -5.72
CA VAL A 34 4.59 -2.76 -5.92
C VAL A 34 5.59 -2.67 -4.80
N ASN A 35 6.87 -2.69 -5.15
CA ASN A 35 7.95 -2.47 -4.20
C ASN A 35 8.05 -1.00 -3.81
N TYR A 36 8.35 -0.73 -2.54
CA TYR A 36 8.57 0.63 -2.07
C TYR A 36 9.89 1.20 -2.62
N PRO A 37 9.89 2.44 -3.11
CA PRO A 37 11.06 3.00 -3.78
C PRO A 37 12.13 3.55 -2.84
N SER A 38 11.80 3.88 -1.57
CA SER A 38 12.73 4.53 -0.65
C SER A 38 13.75 3.56 -0.05
N GLY A 39 14.94 4.04 0.28
CA GLY A 39 15.97 3.31 1.01
C GLY A 39 16.36 1.97 0.39
N GLN A 40 16.58 0.97 1.23
CA GLN A 40 16.80 -0.41 0.81
C GLN A 40 15.46 -1.16 0.80
N GLN A 41 14.87 -1.32 -0.38
CA GLN A 41 13.59 -2.02 -0.52
C GLN A 41 12.51 -1.49 0.44
N GLY A 42 12.40 -0.17 0.55
CA GLY A 42 11.42 0.50 1.40
C GLY A 42 11.87 0.73 2.85
N VAL A 43 13.03 0.24 3.24
CA VAL A 43 13.54 0.42 4.61
C VAL A 43 14.64 1.49 4.62
N LEU A 44 14.42 2.51 5.45
CA LEU A 44 15.38 3.57 5.73
C LEU A 44 16.23 3.19 6.94
N LEU A 45 17.51 3.06 6.74
CA LEU A 45 18.49 2.63 7.76
C LEU A 45 19.38 3.80 8.19
N ASP A 46 19.75 3.86 9.46
CA ASP A 46 20.75 4.76 9.97
C ASP A 46 22.12 4.06 9.99
N PRO A 47 23.17 4.62 9.35
CA PRO A 47 24.49 4.00 9.35
C PRO A 47 25.18 4.01 10.72
N LYS A 48 24.72 4.83 11.66
CA LYS A 48 25.29 4.98 13.01
C LYS A 48 24.48 4.24 14.07
N ASP A 49 23.20 4.02 13.84
CA ASP A 49 22.32 3.33 14.78
C ASP A 49 21.63 2.14 14.10
N HIS A 50 22.14 0.94 14.36
CA HIS A 50 21.61 -0.30 13.79
C HIS A 50 20.22 -0.67 14.30
N HIS A 51 19.72 0.00 15.34
CA HIS A 51 18.36 -0.20 15.85
C HIS A 51 17.34 0.75 15.22
N LEU A 52 17.81 1.73 14.45
CA LEU A 52 16.94 2.70 13.79
C LEU A 52 16.64 2.27 12.36
N ALA A 53 15.45 1.73 12.14
CA ALA A 53 14.91 1.39 10.82
C ALA A 53 13.51 1.99 10.68
N ARG A 54 13.21 2.61 9.55
CA ARG A 54 11.94 3.30 9.29
C ARG A 54 11.47 3.02 7.88
N GLN A 55 10.19 3.31 7.64
CA GLN A 55 9.57 3.34 6.31
C GLN A 55 9.13 4.77 5.99
N HIS A 56 9.17 5.15 4.73
CA HIS A 56 8.67 6.45 4.30
C HIS A 56 7.16 6.39 4.06
N PRO A 57 6.34 7.23 4.71
CA PRO A 57 4.87 7.16 4.54
C PRO A 57 4.41 7.44 3.10
N GLY A 58 5.17 8.22 2.33
CA GLY A 58 4.91 8.44 0.92
C GLY A 58 4.98 7.18 0.06
N ASP A 59 5.77 6.19 0.47
CA ASP A 59 5.86 4.89 -0.22
C ASP A 59 4.54 4.12 -0.14
N TYR A 60 3.81 4.27 0.97
CA TYR A 60 2.50 3.66 1.15
C TYR A 60 1.47 4.24 0.17
N LEU A 61 1.46 5.56 -0.02
CA LEU A 61 0.58 6.23 -0.98
C LEU A 61 0.97 5.91 -2.42
N PHE A 62 2.25 5.92 -2.72
CA PHE A 62 2.80 5.51 -4.02
C PHE A 62 2.40 4.06 -4.35
N GLY A 63 2.61 3.16 -3.41
CA GLY A 63 2.28 1.75 -3.56
C GLY A 63 0.78 1.50 -3.71
N LEU A 64 -0.05 2.22 -2.93
CA LEU A 64 -1.51 2.18 -3.03
C LEU A 64 -1.97 2.47 -4.47
N GLU A 65 -1.58 3.62 -4.99
CA GLU A 65 -2.03 4.05 -6.32
C GLU A 65 -1.60 3.05 -7.40
N ARG A 66 -0.34 2.65 -7.40
CA ARG A 66 0.21 1.79 -8.44
C ARG A 66 -0.28 0.35 -8.35
N SER A 67 -0.39 -0.21 -7.16
CA SER A 67 -0.87 -1.58 -6.99
C SER A 67 -2.35 -1.71 -7.35
N VAL A 68 -3.17 -0.75 -6.96
CA VAL A 68 -4.59 -0.71 -7.33
C VAL A 68 -4.77 -0.56 -8.84
N ARG A 69 -4.06 0.38 -9.48
CA ARG A 69 -4.10 0.56 -10.94
C ARG A 69 -3.68 -0.70 -11.67
N GLY A 70 -2.61 -1.36 -11.22
CA GLY A 70 -2.12 -2.61 -11.82
C GLY A 70 -3.10 -3.76 -11.69
N ALA A 71 -3.66 -3.96 -10.50
CA ALA A 71 -4.66 -4.99 -10.24
C ALA A 71 -5.95 -4.75 -11.05
N LEU A 72 -6.41 -3.50 -11.14
CA LEU A 72 -7.58 -3.14 -11.96
C LEU A 72 -7.31 -3.37 -13.45
N ALA A 73 -6.12 -3.03 -13.94
CA ALA A 73 -5.75 -3.26 -15.33
C ALA A 73 -5.77 -4.76 -15.69
N GLN A 74 -5.35 -5.62 -14.76
CA GLN A 74 -5.41 -7.06 -14.92
C GLN A 74 -6.85 -7.56 -14.85
N ALA A 75 -7.64 -7.12 -13.86
CA ALA A 75 -9.02 -7.54 -13.69
C ALA A 75 -9.92 -7.15 -14.86
N LYS A 76 -9.69 -5.99 -15.49
CA LYS A 76 -10.42 -5.53 -16.68
C LYS A 76 -10.31 -6.47 -17.88
N LYS A 77 -9.29 -7.32 -17.92
CA LYS A 77 -9.14 -8.36 -18.97
C LYS A 77 -10.05 -9.56 -18.73
N GLN A 78 -10.61 -9.70 -17.54
CA GLN A 78 -11.51 -10.80 -17.19
C GLN A 78 -12.94 -10.49 -17.59
N ARG A 79 -13.57 -11.45 -18.28
CA ARG A 79 -14.97 -11.32 -18.69
C ARG A 79 -15.88 -11.13 -17.48
N GLY A 80 -16.74 -10.13 -17.52
CA GLY A 80 -17.71 -9.86 -16.46
C GLY A 80 -17.19 -8.99 -15.32
N PHE A 81 -15.93 -8.55 -15.36
CA PHE A 81 -15.42 -7.58 -14.39
C PHE A 81 -15.91 -6.17 -14.70
N SER A 82 -16.26 -5.45 -13.66
CA SER A 82 -16.56 -4.00 -13.70
C SER A 82 -16.14 -3.36 -12.40
N VAL A 83 -15.46 -2.21 -12.48
CA VAL A 83 -15.04 -1.43 -11.31
C VAL A 83 -16.24 -1.00 -10.47
N ALA A 84 -17.36 -0.67 -11.11
CA ALA A 84 -18.60 -0.29 -10.43
C ALA A 84 -19.20 -1.41 -9.54
N ARG A 85 -18.68 -2.63 -9.66
CA ARG A 85 -19.09 -3.80 -8.87
C ARG A 85 -18.09 -4.18 -7.78
N VAL A 86 -17.06 -3.37 -7.57
CA VAL A 86 -16.20 -3.50 -6.39
C VAL A 86 -16.97 -2.91 -5.21
N ILE A 87 -17.42 -3.77 -4.32
CA ILE A 87 -18.35 -3.43 -3.22
C ILE A 87 -17.68 -3.27 -1.86
N GLY A 88 -16.39 -3.57 -1.76
CA GLY A 88 -15.66 -3.47 -0.50
C GLY A 88 -14.17 -3.39 -0.71
N LEU A 89 -13.50 -2.79 0.29
CA LEU A 89 -12.05 -2.69 0.36
C LEU A 89 -11.61 -3.09 1.78
N GLY A 90 -10.63 -3.96 1.86
CA GLY A 90 -9.96 -4.34 3.10
C GLY A 90 -8.50 -3.95 3.07
N VAL A 91 -7.95 -3.61 4.22
CA VAL A 91 -6.53 -3.27 4.37
C VAL A 91 -5.92 -4.10 5.48
N ASP A 92 -4.79 -4.73 5.18
CA ASP A 92 -3.90 -5.35 6.13
C ASP A 92 -2.54 -4.63 6.11
N THR A 93 -1.92 -4.47 7.26
CA THR A 93 -0.65 -3.76 7.38
C THR A 93 0.25 -4.40 8.43
N THR A 94 1.54 -4.09 8.40
CA THR A 94 2.47 -4.45 9.46
C THR A 94 2.02 -3.82 10.79
N GLY A 95 2.04 -4.60 11.86
CA GLY A 95 1.71 -4.12 13.20
C GLY A 95 2.81 -3.28 13.82
N SER A 96 2.44 -2.49 14.86
CA SER A 96 3.38 -1.70 15.68
C SER A 96 4.25 -0.73 14.89
N SER A 97 3.67 -0.09 13.89
CA SER A 97 4.34 0.91 13.04
C SER A 97 3.77 2.32 13.32
N PRO A 98 4.18 2.98 14.42
CA PRO A 98 3.69 4.31 14.73
C PRO A 98 4.18 5.32 13.68
N LEU A 99 3.32 6.27 13.35
CA LEU A 99 3.60 7.33 12.39
C LEU A 99 3.46 8.69 13.06
N PRO A 100 4.54 9.49 13.17
CA PRO A 100 4.43 10.84 13.69
C PRO A 100 3.74 11.77 12.71
N VAL A 101 2.73 12.48 13.18
CA VAL A 101 1.94 13.42 12.38
C VAL A 101 1.86 14.78 13.08
N ASP A 102 1.57 15.83 12.31
CA ASP A 102 1.28 17.15 12.84
C ASP A 102 -0.19 17.28 13.31
N LEU A 103 -0.56 18.48 13.75
CA LEU A 103 -1.93 18.76 14.21
C LEU A 103 -3.01 18.63 13.13
N ASN A 104 -2.60 18.60 11.86
CA ASN A 104 -3.50 18.39 10.70
C ASN A 104 -3.49 16.95 10.21
N ASN A 105 -2.91 16.01 10.98
CA ASN A 105 -2.72 14.61 10.60
C ASN A 105 -1.84 14.40 9.35
N VAL A 106 -0.95 15.35 9.06
CA VAL A 106 0.02 15.20 7.98
C VAL A 106 1.28 14.53 8.54
N PRO A 107 1.76 13.43 7.93
CA PRO A 107 3.00 12.79 8.36
C PRO A 107 4.18 13.76 8.36
N LEU A 108 4.94 13.82 9.44
CA LEU A 108 6.08 14.76 9.57
C LEU A 108 7.10 14.54 8.46
N ALA A 109 7.34 13.31 8.06
CA ALA A 109 8.25 12.97 6.96
C ALA A 109 7.87 13.58 5.62
N MET A 110 6.61 13.95 5.43
CA MET A 110 6.11 14.61 4.21
C MET A 110 6.35 16.11 4.23
N SER A 111 6.72 16.70 5.37
CA SER A 111 7.02 18.12 5.48
C SER A 111 8.45 18.43 5.02
N ARG A 112 8.65 19.66 4.54
CA ARG A 112 9.97 20.15 4.09
C ARG A 112 10.99 20.17 5.24
N GLU A 113 10.53 20.47 6.45
CA GLU A 113 11.36 20.59 7.65
C GLU A 113 11.89 19.22 8.11
N TRP A 114 11.04 18.20 8.12
CA TRP A 114 11.32 16.90 8.75
C TRP A 114 11.68 15.78 7.79
N LYS A 115 11.57 15.99 6.47
CA LYS A 115 11.74 14.93 5.44
C LYS A 115 13.09 14.21 5.46
N LYS A 116 14.12 14.82 6.05
CA LYS A 116 15.46 14.22 6.17
C LYS A 116 15.73 13.64 7.55
N ASN A 117 14.81 13.82 8.49
CA ASN A 117 14.97 13.30 9.85
C ASN A 117 14.39 11.88 9.92
N LEU A 118 15.25 10.91 10.17
CA LEU A 118 14.84 9.50 10.22
C LEU A 118 13.86 9.20 11.36
N HIS A 119 13.94 9.93 12.47
CA HIS A 119 12.98 9.81 13.57
C HIS A 119 11.58 10.35 13.23
N ALA A 120 11.44 11.09 12.14
CA ALA A 120 10.16 11.64 11.69
C ALA A 120 9.49 10.79 10.59
N GLN A 121 10.10 9.65 10.23
CA GLN A 121 9.56 8.71 9.24
C GLN A 121 8.54 7.76 9.85
#